data_857d81ed39435acd9e6625b26501f2e2
#
_entry.id   857d81ed39435acd9e6625b26501f2e2
#
_cell.length_a   1.000
_cell.length_b   1.000
_cell.length_c   1.000
_cell.angle_alpha   90.00
_cell.angle_beta   90.00
_cell.angle_gamma   90.00
#
_symmetry.space_group_name_H-M   'P 1'
#
loop_
_entity.id
_entity.type
_entity.pdbx_description
1 polymer ?
#
loop_
_entity_poly.entity_id
_entity_poly.type
_entity_poly.pdbx_seq_one_letter_code
_entity_poly.pdbx_strand_id
1 'polypeptide(L)'
;MNAIEIRNLSKSFRNLYAVDGLNMTVPVGAIYGFIGENGSGKSTTEKLICGHLVPTGGEIKLFGRDYTDPGVRVRVGALIENAGCFPGSSIYQNLMMQAINLGLENPDEEIRRVLQIVRMEEHAALKFKKCSLGMKQRIGIAMALLGDPALLILDEPINGLDTDGMRIMREILVDITKKYGCTVLISSHILGELEKIATHYGIIRQGKMIMELSAEEMDSRAQVFVSLKTKDMNGAMKQLAEKYADVRMEEEYIRVYDVDDTADIVDFLMKNGHVVNEIKKNKIGLEEYYIELMSKKEGA
;
A
#
# COMPACT_ATOMS: atom_id res chain seq x y z
N MET A 1 0.30 3.00 -20.59
CA MET A 1 -1.18 2.84 -20.49
C MET A 1 -1.54 2.80 -19.03
N ASN A 2 -2.63 3.48 -18.62
CA ASN A 2 -3.04 3.57 -17.23
C ASN A 2 -4.26 2.68 -16.98
N ALA A 3 -4.28 2.02 -15.83
CA ALA A 3 -5.43 1.26 -15.36
C ALA A 3 -6.49 2.19 -14.76
N ILE A 4 -6.04 3.23 -14.02
CA ILE A 4 -6.89 4.26 -13.44
C ILE A 4 -6.34 5.63 -13.82
N GLU A 5 -7.22 6.54 -14.28
CA GLU A 5 -6.95 7.96 -14.44
C GLU A 5 -8.08 8.75 -13.78
N ILE A 6 -7.72 9.58 -12.82
CA ILE A 6 -8.66 10.45 -12.09
C ILE A 6 -8.24 11.90 -12.31
N ARG A 7 -9.22 12.76 -12.66
CA ARG A 7 -9.00 14.20 -12.88
C ARG A 7 -10.02 15.02 -12.10
N ASN A 8 -9.51 15.88 -11.20
CA ASN A 8 -10.28 16.81 -10.38
C ASN A 8 -11.48 16.16 -9.67
N LEU A 9 -11.31 14.91 -9.22
CA LEU A 9 -12.39 14.14 -8.60
C LEU A 9 -12.79 14.76 -7.27
N SER A 10 -14.08 14.99 -7.11
CA SER A 10 -14.64 15.52 -5.88
C SER A 10 -15.86 14.73 -5.43
N LYS A 11 -15.97 14.53 -4.13
CA LYS A 11 -17.15 13.95 -3.47
C LYS A 11 -17.46 14.70 -2.20
N SER A 12 -18.63 15.30 -2.16
CA SER A 12 -19.14 15.93 -0.95
C SER A 12 -20.31 15.12 -0.37
N PHE A 13 -20.38 15.10 0.95
CA PHE A 13 -21.52 14.64 1.72
C PHE A 13 -22.05 15.81 2.55
N ARG A 14 -23.19 16.36 2.15
CA ARG A 14 -23.72 17.62 2.72
C ARG A 14 -22.69 18.75 2.55
N ASN A 15 -22.10 19.22 3.66
CA ASN A 15 -21.14 20.33 3.70
C ASN A 15 -19.67 19.89 3.84
N LEU A 16 -19.40 18.58 3.81
CA LEU A 16 -18.05 18.02 3.98
C LEU A 16 -17.56 17.40 2.66
N TYR A 17 -16.41 17.85 2.17
CA TYR A 17 -15.71 17.20 1.07
C TYR A 17 -14.90 16.02 1.62
N ALA A 18 -15.29 14.81 1.26
CA ALA A 18 -14.53 13.59 1.57
C ALA A 18 -13.41 13.36 0.54
N VAL A 19 -13.60 13.87 -0.69
CA VAL A 19 -12.60 13.93 -1.77
C VAL A 19 -12.73 15.31 -2.41
N ASP A 20 -11.63 16.03 -2.59
CA ASP A 20 -11.60 17.43 -3.03
C ASP A 20 -10.54 17.66 -4.10
N GLY A 21 -10.95 17.64 -5.37
CA GLY A 21 -10.09 17.89 -6.51
C GLY A 21 -8.96 16.88 -6.70
N LEU A 22 -9.20 15.59 -6.31
CA LEU A 22 -8.19 14.54 -6.39
C LEU A 22 -7.79 14.26 -7.83
N ASN A 23 -6.47 14.21 -8.08
CA ASN A 23 -5.88 13.70 -9.32
C ASN A 23 -5.06 12.45 -8.97
N MET A 24 -5.18 11.36 -9.74
CA MET A 24 -4.47 10.11 -9.50
C MET A 24 -4.25 9.33 -10.79
N THR A 25 -3.09 8.72 -10.95
CA THR A 25 -2.75 7.90 -12.12
C THR A 25 -2.14 6.57 -11.68
N VAL A 26 -2.82 5.46 -12.00
CA VAL A 26 -2.32 4.11 -11.71
C VAL A 26 -1.91 3.43 -13.00
N PRO A 27 -0.62 3.12 -13.20
CA PRO A 27 -0.16 2.40 -14.38
C PRO A 27 -0.67 0.95 -14.41
N VAL A 28 -0.86 0.41 -15.63
CA VAL A 28 -1.17 -1.02 -15.80
C VAL A 28 -0.01 -1.88 -15.29
N GLY A 29 -0.33 -2.94 -14.56
CA GLY A 29 0.65 -3.86 -13.97
C GLY A 29 1.36 -3.31 -12.73
N ALA A 30 0.92 -2.18 -12.18
CA ALA A 30 1.44 -1.65 -10.93
C ALA A 30 0.80 -2.30 -9.71
N ILE A 31 1.55 -2.36 -8.61
CA ILE A 31 0.99 -2.40 -7.25
C ILE A 31 1.06 -0.96 -6.73
N TYR A 32 -0.09 -0.32 -6.65
CA TYR A 32 -0.20 1.07 -6.25
C TYR A 32 -0.65 1.18 -4.79
N GLY A 33 0.22 1.67 -3.92
CA GLY A 33 -0.07 1.93 -2.51
C GLY A 33 -0.78 3.27 -2.32
N PHE A 34 -2.04 3.25 -1.89
CA PHE A 34 -2.83 4.44 -1.59
C PHE A 34 -2.81 4.73 -0.09
N ILE A 35 -2.01 5.71 0.31
CA ILE A 35 -1.57 5.97 1.68
C ILE A 35 -2.30 7.18 2.27
N GLY A 36 -2.73 7.07 3.51
CA GLY A 36 -3.31 8.19 4.24
C GLY A 36 -3.92 7.76 5.57
N GLU A 37 -4.13 8.72 6.46
CA GLU A 37 -4.77 8.50 7.75
C GLU A 37 -6.23 8.03 7.61
N ASN A 38 -6.81 7.54 8.71
CA ASN A 38 -8.23 7.25 8.75
C ASN A 38 -9.03 8.53 8.51
N GLY A 39 -10.04 8.44 7.62
CA GLY A 39 -10.84 9.60 7.23
C GLY A 39 -10.20 10.51 6.18
N SER A 40 -9.02 10.18 5.64
CA SER A 40 -8.37 10.98 4.59
C SER A 40 -9.07 10.95 3.22
N GLY A 41 -10.01 10.03 3.00
CA GLY A 41 -10.77 9.89 1.75
C GLY A 41 -10.46 8.61 0.94
N LYS A 42 -9.60 7.70 1.41
CA LYS A 42 -9.21 6.47 0.69
C LYS A 42 -10.41 5.62 0.28
N SER A 43 -11.15 5.09 1.25
CA SER A 43 -12.30 4.21 0.98
C SER A 43 -13.41 4.92 0.19
N THR A 44 -13.55 6.25 0.35
CA THR A 44 -14.47 7.04 -0.49
C THR A 44 -14.00 7.05 -1.95
N THR A 45 -12.71 7.27 -2.19
CA THR A 45 -12.12 7.24 -3.54
C THR A 45 -12.27 5.86 -4.18
N GLU A 46 -11.99 4.79 -3.44
CA GLU A 46 -12.16 3.40 -3.91
C GLU A 46 -13.61 3.10 -4.27
N LYS A 47 -14.58 3.51 -3.44
CA LYS A 47 -16.01 3.38 -3.73
C LYS A 47 -16.45 4.17 -4.96
N LEU A 48 -15.84 5.34 -5.22
CA LEU A 48 -16.08 6.11 -6.45
C LEU A 48 -15.53 5.38 -7.67
N ILE A 49 -14.31 4.85 -7.62
CA ILE A 49 -13.69 4.07 -8.71
C ILE A 49 -14.54 2.83 -9.03
N CYS A 50 -15.03 2.12 -8.00
CA CYS A 50 -15.91 0.96 -8.16
C CYS A 50 -17.35 1.31 -8.59
N GLY A 51 -17.70 2.59 -8.65
CA GLY A 51 -19.06 3.04 -8.97
C GLY A 51 -20.10 2.74 -7.88
N HIS A 52 -19.67 2.46 -6.65
CA HIS A 52 -20.54 2.35 -5.48
C HIS A 52 -21.04 3.72 -5.00
N LEU A 53 -20.31 4.78 -5.36
CA LEU A 53 -20.68 6.18 -5.15
C LEU A 53 -20.59 6.93 -6.47
N VAL A 54 -21.43 7.94 -6.62
CA VAL A 54 -21.40 8.86 -7.76
C VAL A 54 -20.57 10.09 -7.38
N PRO A 55 -19.60 10.51 -8.20
CA PRO A 55 -18.84 11.75 -7.98
C PRO A 55 -19.77 12.97 -7.90
N THR A 56 -19.35 13.98 -7.14
CA THR A 56 -19.96 15.33 -7.19
C THR A 56 -19.37 16.15 -8.32
N GLY A 57 -18.12 15.85 -8.72
CA GLY A 57 -17.43 16.49 -9.85
C GLY A 57 -16.17 15.72 -10.22
N GLY A 58 -15.58 16.05 -11.37
CA GLY A 58 -14.40 15.42 -11.91
C GLY A 58 -14.70 14.20 -12.78
N GLU A 59 -13.64 13.50 -13.19
CA GLU A 59 -13.70 12.37 -14.12
C GLU A 59 -12.90 11.18 -13.58
N ILE A 60 -13.40 9.97 -13.87
CA ILE A 60 -12.71 8.70 -13.61
C ILE A 60 -12.68 7.91 -14.92
N LYS A 61 -11.49 7.51 -15.35
CA LYS A 61 -11.32 6.58 -16.47
C LYS A 61 -10.61 5.31 -16.01
N LEU A 62 -11.12 4.18 -16.44
CA LEU A 62 -10.53 2.86 -16.22
C LEU A 62 -10.11 2.30 -17.59
N PHE A 63 -8.82 2.01 -17.74
CA PHE A 63 -8.24 1.55 -19.01
C PHE A 63 -8.60 2.47 -20.19
N GLY A 64 -8.63 3.80 -19.96
CA GLY A 64 -8.97 4.84 -20.94
C GLY A 64 -10.45 5.01 -21.24
N ARG A 65 -11.36 4.23 -20.65
CA ARG A 65 -12.82 4.34 -20.78
C ARG A 65 -13.45 4.96 -19.53
N ASP A 66 -14.64 5.51 -19.68
CA ASP A 66 -15.41 6.00 -18.53
C ASP A 66 -15.68 4.85 -17.53
N TYR A 67 -15.57 5.13 -16.24
CA TYR A 67 -15.75 4.14 -15.16
C TYR A 67 -17.16 3.53 -15.13
N THR A 68 -18.15 4.16 -15.74
CA THR A 68 -19.55 3.67 -15.85
C THR A 68 -19.74 2.68 -17.00
N ASP A 69 -18.78 2.57 -17.93
CA ASP A 69 -18.85 1.64 -19.07
C ASP A 69 -18.92 0.19 -18.55
N PRO A 70 -20.01 -0.56 -18.85
CA PRO A 70 -20.17 -1.95 -18.41
C PRO A 70 -18.99 -2.86 -18.85
N GLY A 71 -18.45 -2.62 -20.05
CA GLY A 71 -17.33 -3.42 -20.59
C GLY A 71 -16.01 -3.22 -19.85
N VAL A 72 -15.88 -2.12 -19.09
CA VAL A 72 -14.73 -1.88 -18.23
C VAL A 72 -14.99 -2.37 -16.80
N ARG A 73 -16.21 -2.24 -16.32
CA ARG A 73 -16.58 -2.61 -14.94
C ARG A 73 -16.41 -4.10 -14.66
N VAL A 74 -16.70 -4.97 -15.64
CA VAL A 74 -16.47 -6.42 -15.52
C VAL A 74 -14.99 -6.79 -15.36
N ARG A 75 -14.07 -5.85 -15.63
CA ARG A 75 -12.62 -6.02 -15.47
C ARG A 75 -12.10 -5.55 -14.12
N VAL A 76 -12.97 -5.12 -13.21
CA VAL A 76 -12.61 -4.60 -11.89
C VAL A 76 -13.12 -5.53 -10.81
N GLY A 77 -12.21 -6.10 -10.03
CA GLY A 77 -12.52 -6.78 -8.78
C GLY A 77 -12.28 -5.85 -7.60
N ALA A 78 -13.09 -5.96 -6.55
CA ALA A 78 -12.92 -5.11 -5.39
C ALA A 78 -13.20 -5.84 -4.07
N LEU A 79 -12.41 -5.53 -3.05
CA LEU A 79 -12.66 -5.87 -1.65
C LEU A 79 -12.62 -4.57 -0.85
N ILE A 80 -13.79 -4.00 -0.59
CA ILE A 80 -13.94 -2.76 0.18
C ILE A 80 -14.71 -3.09 1.46
N GLU A 81 -14.13 -2.82 2.61
CA GLU A 81 -14.61 -3.11 3.95
C GLU A 81 -14.72 -4.63 4.22
N ASN A 82 -15.71 -5.34 3.68
CA ASN A 82 -15.95 -6.76 3.95
C ASN A 82 -16.29 -7.55 2.69
N ALA A 83 -15.90 -8.82 2.70
CA ALA A 83 -16.14 -9.74 1.56
C ALA A 83 -17.61 -10.10 1.30
N GLY A 84 -18.55 -9.69 2.17
CA GLY A 84 -19.98 -9.99 2.00
C GLY A 84 -20.33 -11.49 2.05
N CYS A 85 -19.49 -12.33 2.64
CA CYS A 85 -19.66 -13.77 2.70
C CYS A 85 -20.72 -14.20 3.72
N PHE A 86 -21.47 -15.24 3.40
CA PHE A 86 -22.43 -15.89 4.30
C PHE A 86 -21.70 -16.72 5.36
N PRO A 87 -21.82 -16.39 6.66
CA PRO A 87 -21.02 -17.04 7.71
C PRO A 87 -21.31 -18.54 7.86
N GLY A 88 -22.52 -18.98 7.54
CA GLY A 88 -22.98 -20.38 7.65
C GLY A 88 -22.56 -21.26 6.49
N SER A 89 -22.21 -20.69 5.34
CA SER A 89 -21.80 -21.37 4.12
C SER A 89 -20.30 -21.70 4.14
N SER A 90 -19.89 -22.70 3.37
CA SER A 90 -18.47 -22.99 3.16
C SER A 90 -17.82 -21.91 2.29
N ILE A 91 -16.48 -21.89 2.28
CA ILE A 91 -15.69 -21.03 1.38
C ILE A 91 -16.12 -21.28 -0.07
N TYR A 92 -16.12 -22.55 -0.48
CA TYR A 92 -16.54 -22.95 -1.81
C TYR A 92 -17.96 -22.46 -2.17
N GLN A 93 -18.94 -22.63 -1.24
CA GLN A 93 -20.32 -22.17 -1.47
C GLN A 93 -20.40 -20.65 -1.64
N ASN A 94 -19.63 -19.88 -0.87
CA ASN A 94 -19.58 -18.43 -1.02
C ASN A 94 -19.01 -18.02 -2.40
N LEU A 95 -17.91 -18.65 -2.82
CA LEU A 95 -17.32 -18.42 -4.14
C LEU A 95 -18.25 -18.84 -5.26
N MET A 96 -18.98 -19.98 -5.12
CA MET A 96 -19.94 -20.45 -6.09
C MET A 96 -21.09 -19.45 -6.27
N MET A 97 -21.64 -18.93 -5.18
CA MET A 97 -22.68 -17.90 -5.26
C MET A 97 -22.22 -16.67 -6.04
N GLN A 98 -20.98 -16.21 -5.78
CA GLN A 98 -20.42 -15.07 -6.50
C GLN A 98 -20.15 -15.39 -7.98
N ALA A 99 -19.62 -16.57 -8.27
CA ALA A 99 -19.36 -17.01 -9.65
C ALA A 99 -20.64 -17.07 -10.50
N ILE A 100 -21.73 -17.57 -9.90
CA ILE A 100 -23.08 -17.56 -10.52
C ILE A 100 -23.58 -16.14 -10.73
N ASN A 101 -23.43 -15.25 -9.74
CA ASN A 101 -23.83 -13.84 -9.86
C ASN A 101 -23.07 -13.11 -10.98
N LEU A 102 -21.82 -13.47 -11.22
CA LEU A 102 -21.00 -12.95 -12.31
C LEU A 102 -21.32 -13.60 -13.66
N GLY A 103 -22.13 -14.66 -13.69
CA GLY A 103 -22.47 -15.38 -14.92
C GLY A 103 -21.32 -16.18 -15.52
N LEU A 104 -20.40 -16.69 -14.67
CA LEU A 104 -19.26 -17.44 -15.16
C LEU A 104 -19.69 -18.80 -15.73
N GLU A 105 -19.18 -19.14 -16.91
CA GLU A 105 -19.53 -20.38 -17.62
C GLU A 105 -18.99 -21.64 -16.92
N ASN A 106 -17.77 -21.55 -16.36
CA ASN A 106 -17.07 -22.65 -15.69
C ASN A 106 -16.75 -22.31 -14.21
N PRO A 107 -17.75 -22.17 -13.34
CA PRO A 107 -17.54 -21.67 -11.99
C PRO A 107 -16.61 -22.56 -11.14
N ASP A 108 -16.66 -23.88 -11.32
CA ASP A 108 -15.80 -24.81 -10.56
C ASP A 108 -14.31 -24.67 -10.90
N GLU A 109 -13.97 -24.41 -12.15
CA GLU A 109 -12.61 -24.19 -12.60
C GLU A 109 -12.07 -22.85 -12.05
N GLU A 110 -12.89 -21.82 -12.19
CA GLU A 110 -12.57 -20.49 -11.66
C GLU A 110 -12.39 -20.49 -10.13
N ILE A 111 -13.25 -21.18 -9.40
CA ILE A 111 -13.13 -21.31 -7.94
C ILE A 111 -11.82 -22.02 -7.58
N ARG A 112 -11.46 -23.09 -8.28
CA ARG A 112 -10.17 -23.78 -8.06
C ARG A 112 -9.00 -22.84 -8.31
N ARG A 113 -9.02 -22.10 -9.44
CA ARG A 113 -7.99 -21.11 -9.79
C ARG A 113 -7.81 -20.06 -8.70
N VAL A 114 -8.88 -19.40 -8.26
CA VAL A 114 -8.77 -18.32 -7.27
C VAL A 114 -8.38 -18.86 -5.89
N LEU A 115 -8.86 -20.05 -5.48
CA LEU A 115 -8.43 -20.69 -4.24
C LEU A 115 -6.93 -21.00 -4.24
N GLN A 116 -6.40 -21.46 -5.39
CA GLN A 116 -4.97 -21.69 -5.56
C GLN A 116 -4.16 -20.40 -5.43
N ILE A 117 -4.60 -19.32 -6.07
CA ILE A 117 -3.94 -18.01 -5.98
C ILE A 117 -3.84 -17.56 -4.52
N VAL A 118 -4.94 -17.67 -3.76
CA VAL A 118 -4.99 -17.23 -2.36
C VAL A 118 -4.55 -18.30 -1.35
N ARG A 119 -4.09 -19.48 -1.83
CA ARG A 119 -3.58 -20.60 -1.00
C ARG A 119 -4.62 -21.10 0.01
N MET A 120 -5.82 -21.39 -0.47
CA MET A 120 -6.97 -21.79 0.35
C MET A 120 -7.64 -23.08 -0.14
N GLU A 121 -7.02 -23.86 -1.04
CA GLU A 121 -7.61 -25.05 -1.66
C GLU A 121 -8.05 -26.09 -0.62
N GLU A 122 -7.18 -26.37 0.35
CA GLU A 122 -7.43 -27.37 1.40
C GLU A 122 -8.56 -26.97 2.36
N HIS A 123 -8.94 -25.69 2.32
CA HIS A 123 -9.95 -25.12 3.22
C HIS A 123 -11.30 -24.87 2.55
N ALA A 124 -11.49 -25.26 1.29
CA ALA A 124 -12.70 -24.98 0.51
C ALA A 124 -14.01 -25.41 1.21
N ALA A 125 -14.00 -26.52 1.96
CA ALA A 125 -15.16 -27.05 2.70
C ALA A 125 -15.37 -26.35 4.06
N LEU A 126 -14.41 -25.54 4.55
CA LEU A 126 -14.51 -24.87 5.84
C LEU A 126 -15.60 -23.78 5.82
N LYS A 127 -16.43 -23.72 6.86
CA LYS A 127 -17.44 -22.67 7.00
C LYS A 127 -16.78 -21.32 7.27
N PHE A 128 -17.25 -20.27 6.59
CA PHE A 128 -16.65 -18.92 6.67
C PHE A 128 -16.57 -18.37 8.12
N LYS A 129 -17.58 -18.66 8.96
CA LYS A 129 -17.56 -18.25 10.37
C LYS A 129 -16.40 -18.85 11.21
N LYS A 130 -15.81 -19.96 10.74
CA LYS A 130 -14.69 -20.64 11.42
C LYS A 130 -13.31 -20.16 10.92
N CYS A 131 -13.28 -19.27 9.91
CA CYS A 131 -12.05 -18.76 9.34
C CYS A 131 -11.42 -17.71 10.27
N SER A 132 -10.08 -17.71 10.36
CA SER A 132 -9.32 -16.64 10.97
C SER A 132 -9.48 -15.32 10.17
N LEU A 133 -9.02 -14.20 10.70
CA LEU A 133 -9.05 -12.91 10.00
C LEU A 133 -8.27 -12.99 8.68
N GLY A 134 -7.04 -13.52 8.71
CA GLY A 134 -6.22 -13.67 7.50
C GLY A 134 -6.85 -14.61 6.46
N MET A 135 -7.54 -15.67 6.89
CA MET A 135 -8.31 -16.52 5.96
C MET A 135 -9.48 -15.72 5.35
N LYS A 136 -10.20 -14.94 6.14
CA LYS A 136 -11.32 -14.10 5.63
C LYS A 136 -10.85 -13.07 4.62
N GLN A 137 -9.71 -12.41 4.87
CA GLN A 137 -9.12 -11.47 3.92
C GLN A 137 -8.74 -12.17 2.60
N ARG A 138 -8.08 -13.33 2.67
CA ARG A 138 -7.73 -14.12 1.48
C ARG A 138 -8.97 -14.57 0.70
N ILE A 139 -10.04 -14.96 1.39
CA ILE A 139 -11.30 -15.32 0.74
C ILE A 139 -11.94 -14.09 0.06
N GLY A 140 -11.87 -12.92 0.69
CA GLY A 140 -12.33 -11.66 0.09
C GLY A 140 -11.59 -11.33 -1.21
N ILE A 141 -10.28 -11.54 -1.22
CA ILE A 141 -9.47 -11.40 -2.44
C ILE A 141 -9.86 -12.46 -3.49
N ALA A 142 -10.09 -13.72 -3.10
CA ALA A 142 -10.56 -14.76 -4.01
C ALA A 142 -11.92 -14.39 -4.65
N MET A 143 -12.85 -13.83 -3.86
CA MET A 143 -14.14 -13.32 -4.36
C MET A 143 -13.95 -12.21 -5.40
N ALA A 144 -13.02 -11.29 -5.13
CA ALA A 144 -12.70 -10.19 -6.04
C ALA A 144 -11.96 -10.62 -7.31
N LEU A 145 -11.24 -11.75 -7.28
CA LEU A 145 -10.50 -12.32 -8.41
C LEU A 145 -11.35 -13.18 -9.36
N LEU A 146 -12.58 -13.53 -8.98
CA LEU A 146 -13.48 -14.28 -9.86
C LEU A 146 -13.79 -13.48 -11.13
N GLY A 147 -13.74 -14.14 -12.29
CA GLY A 147 -13.93 -13.52 -13.58
C GLY A 147 -12.69 -12.83 -14.15
N ASP A 148 -11.52 -13.09 -13.57
CA ASP A 148 -10.19 -12.66 -14.06
C ASP A 148 -10.07 -11.15 -14.31
N PRO A 149 -10.24 -10.32 -13.25
CA PRO A 149 -10.19 -8.87 -13.38
C PRO A 149 -8.78 -8.39 -13.75
N ALA A 150 -8.71 -7.32 -14.55
CA ALA A 150 -7.44 -6.66 -14.89
C ALA A 150 -7.03 -5.60 -13.85
N LEU A 151 -7.96 -5.21 -12.98
CA LEU A 151 -7.76 -4.28 -11.86
C LEU A 151 -8.39 -4.85 -10.60
N LEU A 152 -7.62 -4.88 -9.52
CA LEU A 152 -8.04 -5.29 -8.18
C LEU A 152 -7.92 -4.10 -7.22
N ILE A 153 -8.99 -3.77 -6.51
CA ILE A 153 -9.05 -2.69 -5.52
C ILE A 153 -9.26 -3.29 -4.14
N LEU A 154 -8.34 -3.02 -3.21
CA LEU A 154 -8.29 -3.65 -1.90
C LEU A 154 -8.18 -2.60 -0.80
N ASP A 155 -9.24 -2.49 0.02
CA ASP A 155 -9.27 -1.59 1.18
C ASP A 155 -8.69 -2.29 2.41
N GLU A 156 -7.50 -1.84 2.86
CA GLU A 156 -6.80 -2.29 4.08
C GLU A 156 -6.64 -3.83 4.20
N PRO A 157 -6.25 -4.59 3.16
CA PRO A 157 -6.27 -6.06 3.19
C PRO A 157 -5.24 -6.70 4.13
N ILE A 158 -4.25 -5.94 4.59
CA ILE A 158 -3.17 -6.40 5.48
C ILE A 158 -3.48 -6.06 6.95
N ASN A 159 -4.46 -5.18 7.18
CA ASN A 159 -4.75 -4.68 8.53
C ASN A 159 -5.20 -5.78 9.49
N GLY A 160 -4.61 -5.78 10.70
CA GLY A 160 -4.95 -6.72 11.77
C GLY A 160 -4.44 -8.15 11.56
N LEU A 161 -3.60 -8.39 10.56
CA LEU A 161 -2.94 -9.68 10.37
C LEU A 161 -1.72 -9.81 11.29
N ASP A 162 -1.42 -11.05 11.67
CA ASP A 162 -0.14 -11.40 12.28
C ASP A 162 1.01 -11.38 11.24
N THR A 163 2.24 -11.49 11.70
CA THR A 163 3.44 -11.40 10.85
C THR A 163 3.43 -12.41 9.70
N ASP A 164 3.00 -13.66 9.96
CA ASP A 164 2.90 -14.68 8.93
C ASP A 164 1.77 -14.39 7.94
N GLY A 165 0.63 -13.93 8.42
CA GLY A 165 -0.49 -13.50 7.59
C GLY A 165 -0.12 -12.34 6.66
N MET A 166 0.62 -11.33 7.18
CA MET A 166 1.14 -10.21 6.38
C MET A 166 2.11 -10.70 5.30
N ARG A 167 3.04 -11.61 5.64
CA ARG A 167 3.98 -12.20 4.69
C ARG A 167 3.26 -12.93 3.55
N ILE A 168 2.32 -13.81 3.89
CA ILE A 168 1.53 -14.57 2.92
C ILE A 168 0.72 -13.61 2.02
N MET A 169 0.11 -12.58 2.59
CA MET A 169 -0.67 -11.59 1.84
C MET A 169 0.19 -10.85 0.82
N ARG A 170 1.39 -10.41 1.21
CA ARG A 170 2.34 -9.78 0.27
C ARG A 170 2.70 -10.69 -0.89
N GLU A 171 3.03 -11.95 -0.61
CA GLU A 171 3.37 -12.92 -1.64
C GLU A 171 2.20 -13.12 -2.62
N ILE A 172 0.96 -13.21 -2.12
CA ILE A 172 -0.25 -13.30 -2.95
C ILE A 172 -0.40 -12.07 -3.85
N LEU A 173 -0.27 -10.86 -3.30
CA LEU A 173 -0.41 -9.61 -4.07
C LEU A 173 0.66 -9.47 -5.16
N VAL A 174 1.90 -9.84 -4.84
CA VAL A 174 2.99 -9.88 -5.83
C VAL A 174 2.72 -10.91 -6.92
N ASP A 175 2.24 -12.10 -6.55
CA ASP A 175 1.89 -13.15 -7.50
C ASP A 175 0.74 -12.72 -8.43
N ILE A 176 -0.32 -12.10 -7.90
CA ILE A 176 -1.45 -11.56 -8.66
C ILE A 176 -0.96 -10.58 -9.73
N THR A 177 -0.03 -9.70 -9.41
CA THR A 177 0.50 -8.75 -10.37
C THR A 177 1.48 -9.37 -11.34
N LYS A 178 2.49 -10.10 -10.85
CA LYS A 178 3.58 -10.62 -11.69
C LYS A 178 3.20 -11.81 -12.55
N LYS A 179 2.37 -12.73 -12.02
CA LYS A 179 2.02 -13.98 -12.72
C LYS A 179 0.74 -13.85 -13.53
N TYR A 180 -0.23 -13.06 -13.02
CA TYR A 180 -1.56 -12.94 -13.65
C TYR A 180 -1.77 -11.58 -14.33
N GLY A 181 -0.79 -10.66 -14.25
CA GLY A 181 -0.83 -9.36 -14.95
C GLY A 181 -1.90 -8.39 -14.43
N CYS A 182 -2.50 -8.66 -13.27
CA CYS A 182 -3.53 -7.81 -12.69
C CYS A 182 -2.91 -6.58 -12.01
N THR A 183 -3.44 -5.40 -12.28
CA THR A 183 -3.07 -4.17 -11.58
C THR A 183 -3.71 -4.18 -10.19
N VAL A 184 -2.99 -3.78 -9.16
CA VAL A 184 -3.50 -3.75 -7.79
C VAL A 184 -3.46 -2.32 -7.24
N LEU A 185 -4.62 -1.79 -6.82
CA LEU A 185 -4.73 -0.61 -5.97
C LEU A 185 -4.98 -1.11 -4.54
N ILE A 186 -4.08 -0.79 -3.63
CA ILE A 186 -4.17 -1.20 -2.22
C ILE A 186 -4.10 0.02 -1.30
N SER A 187 -5.14 0.26 -0.51
CA SER A 187 -5.05 1.23 0.58
C SER A 187 -4.41 0.59 1.82
N SER A 188 -3.60 1.35 2.52
CA SER A 188 -3.05 0.95 3.81
C SER A 188 -2.55 2.17 4.60
N HIS A 189 -2.54 2.01 5.91
CA HIS A 189 -1.83 2.88 6.83
C HIS A 189 -0.53 2.23 7.39
N ILE A 190 -0.24 0.98 7.00
CA ILE A 190 0.98 0.25 7.41
C ILE A 190 2.03 0.41 6.31
N LEU A 191 2.80 1.50 6.39
CA LEU A 191 3.71 1.94 5.33
C LEU A 191 4.84 0.94 5.07
N GLY A 192 5.44 0.39 6.12
CA GLY A 192 6.54 -0.58 5.99
C GLY A 192 6.14 -1.91 5.31
N GLU A 193 4.85 -2.25 5.24
CA GLU A 193 4.38 -3.40 4.48
C GLU A 193 4.15 -3.05 3.00
N LEU A 194 3.65 -1.83 2.71
CA LEU A 194 3.52 -1.33 1.34
C LEU A 194 4.87 -1.15 0.65
N GLU A 195 5.85 -0.61 1.37
CA GLU A 195 7.21 -0.38 0.86
C GLU A 195 7.84 -1.64 0.26
N LYS A 196 7.50 -2.82 0.80
CA LYS A 196 8.04 -4.11 0.35
C LYS A 196 7.47 -4.60 -0.98
N ILE A 197 6.31 -4.09 -1.42
CA ILE A 197 5.60 -4.63 -2.57
C ILE A 197 5.13 -3.58 -3.59
N ALA A 198 4.88 -2.35 -3.15
CA ALA A 198 4.33 -1.32 -4.03
C ALA A 198 5.38 -0.82 -5.02
N THR A 199 4.93 -0.57 -6.24
CA THR A 199 5.73 0.03 -7.32
C THR A 199 5.47 1.53 -7.47
N HIS A 200 4.32 1.99 -6.97
CA HIS A 200 3.89 3.40 -6.98
C HIS A 200 3.15 3.72 -5.69
N TYR A 201 3.20 4.97 -5.29
CA TYR A 201 2.56 5.47 -4.09
C TYR A 201 1.74 6.73 -4.39
N GLY A 202 0.55 6.81 -3.81
CA GLY A 202 -0.25 8.02 -3.74
C GLY A 202 -0.55 8.36 -2.28
N ILE A 203 -0.19 9.54 -1.84
CA ILE A 203 -0.41 10.00 -0.46
C ILE A 203 -1.58 10.98 -0.46
N ILE A 204 -2.64 10.62 0.26
CA ILE A 204 -3.86 11.44 0.40
C ILE A 204 -4.00 11.98 1.82
N ARG A 205 -4.39 13.26 1.93
CA ARG A 205 -4.73 13.93 3.20
C ARG A 205 -5.93 14.83 2.98
N GLN A 206 -6.95 14.73 3.84
CA GLN A 206 -8.16 15.57 3.79
C GLN A 206 -8.80 15.65 2.40
N GLY A 207 -8.89 14.50 1.71
CA GLY A 207 -9.51 14.39 0.40
C GLY A 207 -8.63 14.83 -0.78
N LYS A 208 -7.41 15.31 -0.55
CA LYS A 208 -6.51 15.82 -1.60
C LYS A 208 -5.28 14.92 -1.76
N MET A 209 -4.85 14.72 -3.01
CA MET A 209 -3.56 14.10 -3.28
C MET A 209 -2.44 15.06 -2.86
N ILE A 210 -1.60 14.61 -1.93
CA ILE A 210 -0.46 15.38 -1.45
C ILE A 210 0.76 15.11 -2.31
N MET A 211 0.92 13.85 -2.71
CA MET A 211 2.04 13.40 -3.51
C MET A 211 1.69 12.11 -4.26
N GLU A 212 2.25 11.96 -5.44
CA GLU A 212 2.23 10.74 -6.23
C GLU A 212 3.64 10.51 -6.80
N LEU A 213 4.18 9.32 -6.61
CA LEU A 213 5.54 8.96 -7.05
C LEU A 213 5.69 7.46 -7.26
N SER A 214 6.67 7.07 -8.09
CA SER A 214 7.08 5.67 -8.20
C SER A 214 8.00 5.25 -7.04
N ALA A 215 8.15 3.94 -6.83
CA ALA A 215 9.11 3.40 -5.87
C ALA A 215 10.56 3.78 -6.22
N GLU A 216 10.88 3.85 -7.53
CA GLU A 216 12.19 4.31 -8.02
C GLU A 216 12.44 5.79 -7.70
N GLU A 217 11.43 6.64 -7.91
CA GLU A 217 11.51 8.07 -7.52
C GLU A 217 11.64 8.23 -6.01
N MET A 218 10.90 7.42 -5.23
CA MET A 218 11.03 7.39 -3.78
C MET A 218 12.45 7.02 -3.36
N ASP A 219 13.00 5.93 -3.91
CA ASP A 219 14.36 5.48 -3.61
C ASP A 219 15.42 6.52 -4.03
N SER A 220 15.22 7.22 -5.15
CA SER A 220 16.12 8.27 -5.61
C SER A 220 16.08 9.55 -4.76
N ARG A 221 14.95 9.85 -4.14
CA ARG A 221 14.75 11.01 -3.25
C ARG A 221 15.09 10.70 -1.80
N ALA A 222 15.18 9.41 -1.46
CA ALA A 222 15.45 8.97 -0.10
C ALA A 222 16.84 9.43 0.34
N GLN A 223 16.89 10.24 1.38
CA GLN A 223 18.13 10.73 1.98
C GLN A 223 18.89 9.56 2.59
N VAL A 224 20.19 9.47 2.29
CA VAL A 224 21.07 8.46 2.87
C VAL A 224 21.61 8.99 4.19
N PHE A 225 21.70 8.12 5.18
CA PHE A 225 22.32 8.46 6.46
C PHE A 225 23.10 7.28 7.03
N VAL A 226 24.07 7.60 7.87
CA VAL A 226 24.81 6.62 8.65
C VAL A 226 24.35 6.71 10.09
N SER A 227 23.85 5.61 10.64
CA SER A 227 23.55 5.48 12.07
C SER A 227 24.72 4.82 12.79
N LEU A 228 25.09 5.34 13.95
CA LEU A 228 26.17 4.77 14.75
C LEU A 228 25.93 4.85 16.25
N LYS A 229 26.58 3.95 16.99
CA LYS A 229 26.65 3.95 18.46
C LYS A 229 28.10 3.97 18.91
N THR A 230 28.34 4.73 19.96
CA THR A 230 29.64 4.79 20.68
C THR A 230 29.39 4.83 22.17
N LYS A 231 30.43 4.65 22.99
CA LYS A 231 30.30 4.75 24.46
C LYS A 231 29.99 6.16 24.94
N ASP A 232 30.60 7.16 24.30
CA ASP A 232 30.36 8.58 24.56
C ASP A 232 29.59 9.21 23.40
N MET A 233 28.26 9.07 23.42
CA MET A 233 27.36 9.57 22.39
C MET A 233 27.41 11.08 22.25
N ASN A 234 27.46 11.81 23.40
CA ASN A 234 27.43 13.28 23.40
C ASN A 234 28.73 13.88 22.88
N GLY A 235 29.88 13.33 23.27
CA GLY A 235 31.18 13.76 22.76
C GLY A 235 31.33 13.49 21.27
N ALA A 236 30.96 12.29 20.83
CA ALA A 236 31.00 11.92 19.41
C ALA A 236 30.06 12.79 18.55
N MET A 237 28.83 13.05 19.02
CA MET A 237 27.89 13.92 18.32
C MET A 237 28.46 15.34 18.12
N LYS A 238 29.05 15.92 19.15
CA LYS A 238 29.67 17.26 19.09
C LYS A 238 30.76 17.34 18.02
N GLN A 239 31.65 16.34 18.00
CA GLN A 239 32.74 16.29 17.04
C GLN A 239 32.25 16.03 15.61
N LEU A 240 31.26 15.14 15.44
CA LEU A 240 30.66 14.90 14.13
C LEU A 240 29.98 16.16 13.58
N ALA A 241 29.30 16.94 14.43
CA ALA A 241 28.67 18.21 14.04
C ALA A 241 29.67 19.31 13.62
N GLU A 242 30.96 19.19 13.99
CA GLU A 242 32.01 20.09 13.50
C GLU A 242 32.45 19.74 12.04
N LYS A 243 32.28 18.46 11.64
CA LYS A 243 32.73 17.98 10.34
C LYS A 243 31.58 17.82 9.33
N TYR A 244 30.42 17.40 9.78
CA TYR A 244 29.27 17.09 8.93
C TYR A 244 28.13 18.09 9.18
N ALA A 245 27.43 18.49 8.10
CA ALA A 245 26.43 19.55 8.14
C ALA A 245 25.13 19.17 8.88
N ASP A 246 24.74 17.90 8.81
CA ASP A 246 23.49 17.41 9.43
C ASP A 246 23.77 16.15 10.26
N VAL A 247 23.84 16.37 11.58
CA VAL A 247 24.06 15.32 12.59
C VAL A 247 22.97 15.43 13.66
N ARG A 248 22.24 14.33 13.86
CA ARG A 248 21.11 14.30 14.81
C ARG A 248 21.28 13.16 15.79
N MET A 249 20.78 13.37 17.01
CA MET A 249 20.58 12.28 17.98
C MET A 249 19.13 11.81 17.83
N GLU A 250 18.95 10.58 17.37
CA GLU A 250 17.63 9.98 17.22
C GLU A 250 17.59 8.63 17.91
N GLU A 251 16.65 8.49 18.86
CA GLU A 251 16.57 7.31 19.73
C GLU A 251 17.89 7.02 20.45
N GLU A 252 18.49 5.86 20.15
CA GLU A 252 19.77 5.42 20.73
C GLU A 252 20.95 5.52 19.73
N TYR A 253 20.79 6.27 18.63
CA TYR A 253 21.80 6.41 17.58
C TYR A 253 22.14 7.86 17.29
N ILE A 254 23.41 8.11 16.89
CA ILE A 254 23.76 9.32 16.18
C ILE A 254 23.53 9.03 14.70
N ARG A 255 22.77 9.87 14.02
CA ARG A 255 22.55 9.82 12.56
C ARG A 255 23.33 10.95 11.89
N VAL A 256 24.12 10.61 10.89
CA VAL A 256 24.85 11.55 10.04
C VAL A 256 24.26 11.46 8.65
N TYR A 257 23.64 12.54 8.21
CA TYR A 257 22.92 12.59 6.93
C TYR A 257 23.84 13.01 5.78
N ASP A 258 23.43 12.63 4.55
CA ASP A 258 24.13 12.94 3.30
C ASP A 258 25.59 12.45 3.26
N VAL A 259 25.88 11.38 3.97
CA VAL A 259 27.18 10.73 4.00
C VAL A 259 27.04 9.28 3.54
N ASP A 260 27.91 8.88 2.64
CA ASP A 260 27.90 7.58 1.98
C ASP A 260 29.00 6.65 2.48
N ASP A 261 30.10 7.23 2.97
CA ASP A 261 31.29 6.52 3.41
C ASP A 261 31.29 6.34 4.94
N THR A 262 31.01 5.11 5.37
CA THR A 262 31.07 4.72 6.78
C THR A 262 32.50 4.68 7.30
N ALA A 263 33.49 4.41 6.44
CA ALA A 263 34.91 4.32 6.83
C ALA A 263 35.44 5.69 7.24
N ASP A 264 35.09 6.76 6.52
CA ASP A 264 35.50 8.12 6.87
C ASP A 264 34.97 8.57 8.24
N ILE A 265 33.76 8.17 8.59
CA ILE A 265 33.16 8.44 9.91
C ILE A 265 33.89 7.66 11.01
N VAL A 266 34.18 6.37 10.79
CA VAL A 266 34.90 5.52 11.75
C VAL A 266 36.32 6.07 11.98
N ASP A 267 37.04 6.34 10.92
CA ASP A 267 38.40 6.90 10.99
C ASP A 267 38.44 8.25 11.73
N PHE A 268 37.48 9.11 11.45
CA PHE A 268 37.33 10.39 12.13
C PHE A 268 37.12 10.22 13.63
N LEU A 269 36.14 9.38 14.03
CA LEU A 269 35.83 9.15 15.43
C LEU A 269 36.99 8.48 16.19
N MET A 270 37.66 7.48 15.57
CA MET A 270 38.81 6.81 16.19
C MET A 270 39.98 7.76 16.41
N LYS A 271 40.29 8.65 15.46
CA LYS A 271 41.31 9.68 15.59
C LYS A 271 41.02 10.66 16.73
N ASN A 272 39.76 10.85 17.06
CA ASN A 272 39.29 11.73 18.15
C ASN A 272 39.02 10.98 19.46
N GLY A 273 39.44 9.71 19.57
CA GLY A 273 39.39 8.94 20.82
C GLY A 273 38.09 8.22 21.08
N HIS A 274 37.14 8.16 20.11
CA HIS A 274 35.92 7.43 20.23
C HIS A 274 35.99 6.03 19.61
N VAL A 275 35.48 5.05 20.30
CA VAL A 275 35.31 3.67 19.79
C VAL A 275 33.90 3.49 19.26
N VAL A 276 33.77 3.16 17.98
CA VAL A 276 32.50 2.88 17.33
C VAL A 276 32.09 1.46 17.67
N ASN A 277 30.93 1.29 18.32
CA ASN A 277 30.40 0.00 18.73
C ASN A 277 29.54 -0.62 17.61
N GLU A 278 28.79 0.22 16.93
CA GLU A 278 27.89 -0.16 15.85
C GLU A 278 27.86 0.96 14.80
N ILE A 279 27.89 0.60 13.53
CA ILE A 279 27.73 1.55 12.44
C ILE A 279 26.98 0.88 11.29
N LYS A 280 25.99 1.58 10.72
CA LYS A 280 25.19 1.07 9.62
C LYS A 280 24.78 2.20 8.69
N LYS A 281 24.93 1.97 7.39
CA LYS A 281 24.37 2.83 6.34
C LYS A 281 22.90 2.51 6.15
N ASN A 282 22.05 3.52 6.13
CA ASN A 282 20.61 3.42 5.97
C ASN A 282 20.14 4.44 4.91
N LYS A 283 18.92 4.24 4.45
CA LYS A 283 18.14 5.23 3.69
C LYS A 283 16.85 5.54 4.44
N ILE A 284 16.36 6.75 4.30
CA ILE A 284 15.03 7.11 4.80
C ILE A 284 13.99 6.26 4.06
N GLY A 285 13.22 5.48 4.83
CA GLY A 285 12.14 4.66 4.31
C GLY A 285 10.86 5.45 4.04
N LEU A 286 9.86 4.78 3.46
CA LEU A 286 8.56 5.37 3.14
C LEU A 286 7.86 5.96 4.38
N GLU A 287 8.01 5.34 5.55
CA GLU A 287 7.40 5.81 6.79
C GLU A 287 8.02 7.12 7.29
N GLU A 288 9.35 7.19 7.35
CA GLU A 288 10.05 8.42 7.74
C GLU A 288 9.78 9.56 6.75
N TYR A 289 9.80 9.24 5.44
CA TYR A 289 9.46 10.19 4.38
C TYR A 289 8.03 10.73 4.51
N TYR A 290 7.08 9.86 4.83
CA TYR A 290 5.69 10.24 5.09
C TYR A 290 5.58 11.19 6.29
N ILE A 291 6.26 10.88 7.40
CA ILE A 291 6.27 11.72 8.61
C ILE A 291 6.85 13.11 8.29
N GLU A 292 7.97 13.19 7.58
CA GLU A 292 8.56 14.46 7.15
C GLU A 292 7.61 15.27 6.26
N LEU A 293 6.93 14.60 5.32
CA LEU A 293 5.98 15.25 4.43
C LEU A 293 4.79 15.84 5.18
N MET A 294 4.31 15.14 6.21
CA MET A 294 3.20 15.59 7.04
C MET A 294 3.60 16.76 7.95
N SER A 295 4.81 16.74 8.53
CA SER A 295 5.30 17.80 9.42
C SER A 295 5.58 19.13 8.70
N LYS A 296 6.11 19.08 7.48
CA LYS A 296 6.44 20.30 6.69
C LYS A 296 5.20 21.13 6.27
N LYS A 297 4.00 20.54 6.28
CA LYS A 297 2.75 21.22 5.88
C LYS A 297 1.92 21.77 7.05
N GLU A 298 2.33 21.57 8.27
CA GLU A 298 1.70 22.20 9.46
C GLU A 298 2.25 23.60 9.77
N GLY A 299 3.33 24.02 9.07
CA GLY A 299 4.00 25.32 9.27
C GLY A 299 3.82 26.33 8.13
N ALA A 300 2.88 26.11 7.19
CA ALA A 300 2.65 27.03 6.06
C ALA A 300 1.21 27.57 6.05
#